data_56b3531a58747d66d7d66bab64330b98
#
_entry.id   56b3531a58747d66d7d66bab64330b98
#
_cell.length_a   1.000
_cell.length_b   1.000
_cell.length_c   1.000
_cell.angle_alpha   90.00
_cell.angle_beta   90.00
_cell.angle_gamma   90.00
#
_symmetry.space_group_name_H-M   'P 1'
#
loop_
_entity.id
_entity.type
_entity.pdbx_description
1 polymer ?
#
loop_
_entity_poly.entity_id
_entity_poly.type
_entity_poly.pdbx_seq_one_letter_code
_entity_poly.pdbx_strand_id
1 'polypeptide(L)'
;MHILLTRPLEDSVEMIFKFKSLGHQVSHLPLLTIDKVNYNDLNCLDSKAIIFTSANAVKFLNARTIDKNLQCFCVGNATEKKARSVGFQNIITAGGNVQNLKELILQNFDQKDGQIIYVCGEIISLDLDQQLSKEGYNIKKIINYRTIDNENFNENFINELKLNIPDIVYVYSQNSALSFLKFIKIYQMDRLWMDTNLMCIGEKTSSILNEIKWKKIFLFNPGEEEFLLYKI
;
A
#
# COMPACT_ATOMS: atom_id res chain seq x y z
N MET A 1 25.33 -4.05 5.14
CA MET A 1 24.23 -5.00 5.35
C MET A 1 23.55 -5.29 4.02
N HIS A 2 22.95 -6.46 3.89
CA HIS A 2 22.12 -6.84 2.75
C HIS A 2 20.64 -6.65 3.11
N ILE A 3 19.91 -5.82 2.36
CA ILE A 3 18.52 -5.44 2.62
C ILE A 3 17.63 -5.96 1.50
N LEU A 4 16.53 -6.64 1.85
CA LEU A 4 15.51 -7.09 0.92
C LEU A 4 14.27 -6.20 1.01
N LEU A 5 13.88 -5.60 -0.11
CA LEU A 5 12.64 -4.83 -0.25
C LEU A 5 11.62 -5.65 -1.03
N THR A 6 10.37 -5.69 -0.53
CA THR A 6 9.31 -6.58 -1.06
C THR A 6 8.15 -5.84 -1.74
N ARG A 7 8.15 -4.51 -1.74
CA ARG A 7 7.11 -3.69 -2.40
C ARG A 7 7.26 -3.69 -3.92
N PRO A 8 6.22 -3.32 -4.68
CA PRO A 8 6.34 -3.00 -6.10
C PRO A 8 7.49 -2.02 -6.38
N LEU A 9 8.11 -2.11 -7.55
CA LEU A 9 9.32 -1.32 -7.87
C LEU A 9 9.09 0.19 -7.69
N GLU A 10 7.96 0.69 -8.16
CA GLU A 10 7.63 2.13 -8.07
C GLU A 10 7.63 2.66 -6.63
N ASP A 11 7.18 1.82 -5.69
CA ASP A 11 7.15 2.16 -4.26
C ASP A 11 8.50 1.94 -3.56
N SER A 12 9.44 1.25 -4.22
CA SER A 12 10.74 0.87 -3.66
C SER A 12 11.91 1.72 -4.17
N VAL A 13 11.75 2.41 -5.30
CA VAL A 13 12.86 3.12 -6.00
C VAL A 13 13.58 4.08 -5.07
N GLU A 14 12.86 4.93 -4.33
CA GLU A 14 13.45 5.91 -3.42
C GLU A 14 14.26 5.23 -2.32
N MET A 15 13.71 4.17 -1.71
CA MET A 15 14.40 3.40 -0.66
C MET A 15 15.60 2.62 -1.19
N ILE A 16 15.52 2.08 -2.41
CA ILE A 16 16.66 1.42 -3.07
C ILE A 16 17.82 2.39 -3.21
N PHE A 17 17.57 3.59 -3.75
CA PHE A 17 18.60 4.61 -3.89
C PHE A 17 19.17 5.04 -2.54
N LYS A 18 18.31 5.25 -1.56
CA LYS A 18 18.69 5.70 -0.24
C LYS A 18 19.58 4.68 0.49
N PHE A 19 19.16 3.42 0.53
CA PHE A 19 19.97 2.37 1.15
C PHE A 19 21.29 2.11 0.42
N LYS A 20 21.29 2.17 -0.92
CA LYS A 20 22.53 2.06 -1.69
C LYS A 20 23.48 3.22 -1.41
N SER A 21 22.97 4.45 -1.28
CA SER A 21 23.82 5.62 -0.94
C SER A 21 24.44 5.54 0.47
N LEU A 22 23.81 4.78 1.37
CA LEU A 22 24.33 4.47 2.71
C LEU A 22 25.31 3.28 2.70
N GLY A 23 25.66 2.73 1.53
CA GLY A 23 26.61 1.63 1.40
C GLY A 23 26.02 0.23 1.64
N HIS A 24 24.67 0.09 1.60
CA HIS A 24 24.03 -1.21 1.76
C HIS A 24 23.85 -1.91 0.41
N GLN A 25 23.97 -3.25 0.42
CA GLN A 25 23.49 -4.08 -0.68
C GLN A 25 21.97 -4.14 -0.62
N VAL A 26 21.28 -3.95 -1.73
CA VAL A 26 19.83 -3.98 -1.80
C VAL A 26 19.38 -4.98 -2.86
N SER A 27 18.61 -5.97 -2.43
CA SER A 27 17.86 -6.87 -3.30
C SER A 27 16.39 -6.46 -3.33
N HIS A 28 15.75 -6.65 -4.48
CA HIS A 28 14.36 -6.29 -4.68
C HIS A 28 13.57 -7.51 -5.14
N LEU A 29 12.57 -7.88 -4.32
CA LEU A 29 11.65 -9.00 -4.52
C LEU A 29 10.21 -8.46 -4.52
N PRO A 30 9.69 -7.93 -5.63
CA PRO A 30 8.32 -7.44 -5.67
C PRO A 30 7.34 -8.61 -5.55
N LEU A 31 6.78 -8.81 -4.36
CA LEU A 31 5.85 -9.90 -4.06
C LEU A 31 4.46 -9.69 -4.67
N LEU A 32 4.12 -8.43 -4.92
CA LEU A 32 2.83 -7.99 -5.44
C LEU A 32 3.02 -7.12 -6.66
N THR A 33 2.14 -7.28 -7.64
CA THR A 33 1.95 -6.35 -8.75
C THR A 33 0.60 -5.68 -8.66
N ILE A 34 0.53 -4.45 -9.17
CA ILE A 34 -0.69 -3.66 -9.16
C ILE A 34 -1.14 -3.45 -10.58
N ASP A 35 -2.25 -4.06 -10.94
CA ASP A 35 -2.83 -4.00 -12.27
C ASP A 35 -4.04 -3.07 -12.33
N LYS A 36 -4.16 -2.38 -13.47
CA LYS A 36 -5.36 -1.60 -13.77
C LYS A 36 -6.55 -2.53 -13.99
N VAL A 37 -7.69 -2.18 -13.38
CA VAL A 37 -8.99 -2.74 -13.71
C VAL A 37 -9.75 -1.75 -14.59
N ASN A 38 -10.29 -2.22 -15.72
CA ASN A 38 -11.12 -1.37 -16.56
C ASN A 38 -12.46 -1.10 -15.86
N TYR A 39 -12.85 0.15 -15.84
CA TYR A 39 -14.13 0.60 -15.30
C TYR A 39 -14.80 1.52 -16.33
N ASN A 40 -16.12 1.56 -16.31
CA ASN A 40 -16.87 2.47 -17.19
C ASN A 40 -16.56 3.91 -16.78
N ASP A 41 -16.43 4.78 -17.78
CA ASP A 41 -16.17 6.20 -17.54
C ASP A 41 -17.14 6.79 -16.52
N LEU A 42 -16.58 7.54 -15.62
CA LEU A 42 -17.29 8.20 -14.56
C LEU A 42 -18.20 9.27 -15.15
N ASN A 43 -19.50 9.02 -15.20
CA ASN A 43 -20.46 10.11 -15.22
C ASN A 43 -20.41 10.79 -13.85
N CYS A 44 -19.40 11.67 -13.68
CA CYS A 44 -19.16 12.40 -12.45
C CYS A 44 -19.92 13.72 -12.37
N LEU A 45 -20.82 13.98 -13.33
CA LEU A 45 -21.50 15.27 -13.48
C LEU A 45 -22.26 15.70 -12.22
N ASP A 46 -22.76 14.74 -11.43
CA ASP A 46 -23.51 15.01 -10.20
C ASP A 46 -22.71 14.76 -8.93
N SER A 47 -21.44 14.35 -9.05
CA SER A 47 -20.62 14.06 -7.87
C SER A 47 -20.00 15.34 -7.31
N LYS A 48 -19.98 15.44 -5.97
CA LYS A 48 -19.46 16.60 -5.22
C LYS A 48 -18.20 16.28 -4.45
N ALA A 49 -17.95 14.99 -4.21
CA ALA A 49 -16.73 14.56 -3.54
C ALA A 49 -16.16 13.27 -4.15
N ILE A 50 -14.88 13.03 -3.89
CA ILE A 50 -14.15 11.82 -4.29
C ILE A 50 -13.27 11.32 -3.15
N ILE A 51 -13.23 10.00 -2.97
CA ILE A 51 -12.45 9.33 -1.92
C ILE A 51 -11.36 8.47 -2.55
N PHE A 52 -10.13 8.57 -2.02
CA PHE A 52 -9.00 7.72 -2.33
C PHE A 52 -8.37 7.17 -1.05
N THR A 53 -8.41 5.87 -0.86
CA THR A 53 -7.74 5.21 0.27
C THR A 53 -6.34 4.69 -0.07
N SER A 54 -5.91 4.85 -1.34
CA SER A 54 -4.58 4.44 -1.83
C SER A 54 -4.13 5.32 -3.00
N ALA A 55 -2.84 5.59 -3.07
CA ALA A 55 -2.21 6.25 -4.22
C ALA A 55 -2.41 5.49 -5.54
N ASN A 56 -2.57 4.16 -5.49
CA ASN A 56 -2.86 3.33 -6.67
C ASN A 56 -4.23 3.65 -7.28
N ALA A 57 -5.24 3.98 -6.46
CA ALA A 57 -6.53 4.42 -6.97
C ALA A 57 -6.40 5.71 -7.80
N VAL A 58 -5.57 6.64 -7.35
CA VAL A 58 -5.28 7.87 -8.10
C VAL A 58 -4.46 7.60 -9.37
N LYS A 59 -3.48 6.68 -9.29
CA LYS A 59 -2.60 6.31 -10.42
C LYS A 59 -3.40 5.82 -11.65
N PHE A 60 -4.40 4.98 -11.41
CA PHE A 60 -5.20 4.37 -12.48
C PHE A 60 -6.49 5.15 -12.80
N LEU A 61 -6.66 6.32 -12.20
CA LEU A 61 -7.78 7.18 -12.47
C LEU A 61 -7.67 7.82 -13.87
N ASN A 62 -8.78 7.83 -14.63
CA ASN A 62 -8.86 8.70 -15.81
C ASN A 62 -9.10 10.14 -15.37
N ALA A 63 -8.04 10.82 -14.97
CA ALA A 63 -8.11 12.13 -14.34
C ALA A 63 -8.61 13.25 -15.30
N ARG A 64 -8.68 13.00 -16.62
CA ARG A 64 -9.13 14.00 -17.60
C ARG A 64 -10.63 14.24 -17.55
N THR A 65 -11.40 13.27 -17.11
CA THR A 65 -12.88 13.31 -17.11
C THR A 65 -13.46 13.74 -15.77
N ILE A 66 -12.62 14.10 -14.78
CA ILE A 66 -13.05 14.40 -13.41
C ILE A 66 -12.77 15.86 -13.07
N ASP A 67 -13.76 16.53 -12.49
CA ASP A 67 -13.58 17.87 -11.94
C ASP A 67 -12.55 17.87 -10.79
N LYS A 68 -11.54 18.70 -10.90
CA LYS A 68 -10.46 18.83 -9.91
C LYS A 68 -10.84 19.69 -8.70
N ASN A 69 -11.98 20.36 -8.77
CA ASN A 69 -12.53 21.15 -7.67
C ASN A 69 -13.38 20.34 -6.71
N LEU A 70 -13.67 19.06 -7.03
CA LEU A 70 -14.36 18.16 -6.10
C LEU A 70 -13.64 18.12 -4.76
N GLN A 71 -14.40 18.03 -3.67
CA GLN A 71 -13.87 17.74 -2.35
C GLN A 71 -13.19 16.37 -2.39
N CYS A 72 -11.88 16.33 -2.18
CA CYS A 72 -11.08 15.08 -2.27
C CYS A 72 -10.72 14.61 -0.86
N PHE A 73 -11.12 13.41 -0.51
CA PHE A 73 -10.79 12.78 0.77
C PHE A 73 -9.73 11.69 0.56
N CYS A 74 -8.61 11.78 1.27
CA CYS A 74 -7.48 10.87 1.13
C CYS A 74 -7.09 10.21 2.43
N VAL A 75 -6.54 8.99 2.36
CA VAL A 75 -5.81 8.36 3.46
C VAL A 75 -4.31 8.48 3.20
N GLY A 76 -3.62 9.15 4.11
CA GLY A 76 -2.15 9.22 4.14
C GLY A 76 -1.52 10.17 3.13
N ASN A 77 -0.33 10.66 3.47
CA ASN A 77 0.40 11.67 2.71
C ASN A 77 0.77 11.24 1.29
N ALA A 78 1.06 9.94 1.07
CA ALA A 78 1.40 9.43 -0.26
C ALA A 78 0.21 9.54 -1.23
N THR A 79 -1.01 9.24 -0.76
CA THR A 79 -2.25 9.38 -1.54
C THR A 79 -2.54 10.85 -1.83
N GLU A 80 -2.39 11.73 -0.83
CA GLU A 80 -2.55 13.17 -1.00
C GLU A 80 -1.58 13.73 -2.05
N LYS A 81 -0.27 13.45 -1.92
CA LYS A 81 0.75 13.88 -2.90
C LYS A 81 0.37 13.44 -4.31
N LYS A 82 -0.10 12.20 -4.46
CA LYS A 82 -0.53 11.67 -5.76
C LYS A 82 -1.78 12.38 -6.27
N ALA A 83 -2.78 12.65 -5.42
CA ALA A 83 -3.99 13.39 -5.79
C ALA A 83 -3.65 14.82 -6.24
N ARG A 84 -2.76 15.52 -5.51
CA ARG A 84 -2.27 16.84 -5.92
C ARG A 84 -1.54 16.80 -7.27
N SER A 85 -0.74 15.77 -7.52
CA SER A 85 0.02 15.66 -8.79
C SER A 85 -0.88 15.46 -10.02
N VAL A 86 -2.12 15.01 -9.86
CA VAL A 86 -3.10 14.90 -10.96
C VAL A 86 -4.11 16.04 -10.98
N GLY A 87 -3.91 17.08 -10.12
CA GLY A 87 -4.59 18.36 -10.18
C GLY A 87 -5.69 18.61 -9.14
N PHE A 88 -5.98 17.69 -8.22
CA PHE A 88 -6.93 17.98 -7.14
C PHE A 88 -6.40 19.07 -6.21
N GLN A 89 -7.28 20.03 -5.86
CA GLN A 89 -6.91 21.20 -5.05
C GLN A 89 -7.53 21.13 -3.64
N ASN A 90 -8.80 20.76 -3.55
CA ASN A 90 -9.55 20.71 -2.29
C ASN A 90 -9.37 19.34 -1.62
N ILE A 91 -8.27 19.13 -0.90
CA ILE A 91 -7.95 17.82 -0.32
C ILE A 91 -7.99 17.89 1.21
N ILE A 92 -8.75 16.97 1.82
CA ILE A 92 -8.71 16.65 3.24
C ILE A 92 -8.09 15.28 3.41
N THR A 93 -7.04 15.19 4.23
CA THR A 93 -6.27 13.96 4.41
C THR A 93 -6.38 13.44 5.83
N ALA A 94 -6.83 12.20 5.96
CA ALA A 94 -6.79 11.48 7.22
C ALA A 94 -5.38 10.94 7.47
N GLY A 95 -4.84 11.23 8.65
CA GLY A 95 -3.66 10.52 9.16
C GLY A 95 -4.06 9.12 9.62
N GLY A 96 -3.27 8.10 9.27
CA GLY A 96 -3.40 6.76 9.82
C GLY A 96 -4.23 5.79 8.98
N ASN A 97 -5.55 5.76 9.08
CA ASN A 97 -6.34 4.68 8.50
C ASN A 97 -7.70 5.14 7.92
N VAL A 98 -8.42 4.18 7.32
CA VAL A 98 -9.73 4.42 6.67
C VAL A 98 -10.81 4.81 7.70
N GLN A 99 -10.71 4.37 8.97
CA GLN A 99 -11.67 4.73 10.00
C GLN A 99 -11.59 6.24 10.31
N ASN A 100 -10.37 6.78 10.42
CA ASN A 100 -10.18 8.23 10.63
C ASN A 100 -10.70 9.02 9.42
N LEU A 101 -10.59 8.47 8.20
CA LEU A 101 -11.15 9.09 7.01
C LEU A 101 -12.67 9.14 7.06
N LYS A 102 -13.33 8.07 7.52
CA LYS A 102 -14.79 8.06 7.73
C LYS A 102 -15.21 9.23 8.64
N GLU A 103 -14.54 9.39 9.77
CA GLU A 103 -14.83 10.47 10.73
C GLU A 103 -14.68 11.87 10.11
N LEU A 104 -13.60 12.07 9.31
CA LEU A 104 -13.41 13.33 8.60
C LEU A 104 -14.49 13.60 7.55
N ILE A 105 -14.97 12.57 6.84
CA ILE A 105 -16.07 12.72 5.89
C ILE A 105 -17.35 13.15 6.62
N LEU A 106 -17.70 12.50 7.72
CA LEU A 106 -18.88 12.84 8.52
C LEU A 106 -18.85 14.29 9.06
N GLN A 107 -17.66 14.83 9.29
CA GLN A 107 -17.47 16.20 9.81
C GLN A 107 -17.45 17.28 8.73
N ASN A 108 -17.07 16.93 7.49
CA ASN A 108 -16.73 17.90 6.43
C ASN A 108 -17.60 17.80 5.17
N PHE A 109 -18.54 16.86 5.12
CA PHE A 109 -19.43 16.67 3.97
C PHE A 109 -20.84 16.32 4.44
N ASP A 110 -21.85 17.07 3.99
CA ASP A 110 -23.27 16.78 4.32
C ASP A 110 -23.85 15.77 3.31
N GLN A 111 -24.75 14.91 3.79
CA GLN A 111 -25.48 13.94 2.95
C GLN A 111 -26.25 14.62 1.81
N LYS A 112 -26.67 15.88 2.00
CA LYS A 112 -27.42 16.68 1.03
C LYS A 112 -26.53 17.32 -0.04
N ASP A 113 -25.22 17.36 0.15
CA ASP A 113 -24.30 18.00 -0.78
C ASP A 113 -24.22 17.26 -2.12
N GLY A 114 -24.51 15.96 -2.12
CA GLY A 114 -24.61 15.15 -3.34
C GLY A 114 -23.89 13.81 -3.27
N GLN A 115 -23.58 13.25 -4.44
CA GLN A 115 -22.94 11.95 -4.54
C GLN A 115 -21.44 12.03 -4.24
N ILE A 116 -20.92 11.02 -3.53
CA ILE A 116 -19.49 10.78 -3.32
C ILE A 116 -19.05 9.61 -4.20
N ILE A 117 -17.94 9.77 -4.91
CA ILE A 117 -17.28 8.68 -5.64
C ILE A 117 -16.20 8.07 -4.74
N TYR A 118 -16.24 6.78 -4.50
CA TYR A 118 -15.17 6.05 -3.82
C TYR A 118 -14.39 5.21 -4.82
N VAL A 119 -13.18 5.65 -5.17
CA VAL A 119 -12.27 4.92 -6.07
C VAL A 119 -11.31 4.09 -5.24
N CYS A 120 -11.29 2.78 -5.45
CA CYS A 120 -10.53 1.85 -4.62
C CYS A 120 -10.02 0.64 -5.41
N GLY A 121 -9.23 -0.19 -4.74
CA GLY A 121 -8.84 -1.51 -5.22
C GLY A 121 -9.94 -2.55 -5.03
N GLU A 122 -9.77 -3.69 -5.69
CA GLU A 122 -10.64 -4.86 -5.54
C GLU A 122 -10.65 -5.38 -4.11
N ILE A 123 -9.47 -5.41 -3.47
CA ILE A 123 -9.31 -5.77 -2.05
C ILE A 123 -9.19 -4.50 -1.23
N ILE A 124 -10.06 -4.33 -0.25
CA ILE A 124 -10.09 -3.19 0.66
C ILE A 124 -10.04 -3.66 2.12
N SER A 125 -9.46 -2.87 3.00
CA SER A 125 -9.34 -3.17 4.43
C SER A 125 -10.61 -2.91 5.23
N LEU A 126 -11.50 -2.08 4.70
CA LEU A 126 -12.76 -1.67 5.33
C LEU A 126 -13.79 -1.34 4.26
N ASP A 127 -15.02 -1.82 4.42
CA ASP A 127 -16.15 -1.52 3.53
C ASP A 127 -16.69 -0.10 3.79
N LEU A 128 -15.87 0.90 3.48
CA LEU A 128 -16.17 2.32 3.73
C LEU A 128 -17.44 2.76 2.99
N ASP A 129 -17.63 2.29 1.76
CA ASP A 129 -18.83 2.53 0.96
C ASP A 129 -20.11 2.08 1.67
N GLN A 130 -20.12 0.87 2.23
CA GLN A 130 -21.26 0.34 2.97
C GLN A 130 -21.50 1.11 4.28
N GLN A 131 -20.42 1.47 4.98
CA GLN A 131 -20.54 2.22 6.22
C GLN A 131 -21.10 3.63 6.00
N LEU A 132 -20.62 4.35 4.98
CA LEU A 132 -21.14 5.67 4.64
C LEU A 132 -22.57 5.60 4.10
N SER A 133 -22.92 4.56 3.33
CA SER A 133 -24.30 4.34 2.86
C SER A 133 -25.27 4.11 4.02
N LYS A 134 -24.85 3.40 5.07
CA LYS A 134 -25.65 3.22 6.31
C LYS A 134 -25.88 4.54 7.07
N GLU A 135 -24.92 5.46 6.97
CA GLU A 135 -25.05 6.84 7.51
C GLU A 135 -25.88 7.75 6.58
N GLY A 136 -26.44 7.25 5.48
CA GLY A 136 -27.31 8.01 4.57
C GLY A 136 -26.60 8.71 3.41
N TYR A 137 -25.32 8.52 3.20
CA TYR A 137 -24.59 9.10 2.07
C TYR A 137 -24.85 8.36 0.77
N ASN A 138 -24.96 9.11 -0.32
CA ASN A 138 -25.03 8.55 -1.69
C ASN A 138 -23.61 8.24 -2.18
N ILE A 139 -23.20 6.97 -2.14
CA ILE A 139 -21.84 6.54 -2.49
C ILE A 139 -21.87 5.72 -3.78
N LYS A 140 -21.00 6.08 -4.74
CA LYS A 140 -20.69 5.27 -5.93
C LYS A 140 -19.29 4.70 -5.81
N LYS A 141 -19.20 3.38 -5.57
CA LYS A 141 -17.92 2.65 -5.53
C LYS A 141 -17.42 2.31 -6.92
N ILE A 142 -16.12 2.48 -7.14
CA ILE A 142 -15.42 2.16 -8.38
C ILE A 142 -14.14 1.43 -8.06
N ILE A 143 -14.02 0.22 -8.59
CA ILE A 143 -12.81 -0.58 -8.51
C ILE A 143 -12.00 -0.28 -9.78
N ASN A 144 -10.81 0.33 -9.63
CA ASN A 144 -9.97 0.69 -10.76
C ASN A 144 -8.59 0.04 -10.77
N TYR A 145 -8.26 -0.74 -9.73
CA TYR A 145 -7.05 -1.57 -9.70
C TYR A 145 -7.28 -2.84 -8.89
N ARG A 146 -6.41 -3.81 -9.13
CA ARG A 146 -6.29 -5.03 -8.33
C ARG A 146 -4.84 -5.29 -7.97
N THR A 147 -4.64 -6.01 -6.88
CA THR A 147 -3.34 -6.49 -6.43
C THR A 147 -3.25 -7.98 -6.77
N ILE A 148 -2.17 -8.39 -7.42
CA ILE A 148 -1.92 -9.76 -7.83
C ILE A 148 -0.63 -10.24 -7.20
N ASP A 149 -0.62 -11.47 -6.67
CA ASP A 149 0.59 -12.14 -6.23
C ASP A 149 1.54 -12.33 -7.41
N ASN A 150 2.79 -11.95 -7.23
CA ASN A 150 3.82 -12.31 -8.19
C ASN A 150 4.28 -13.75 -7.89
N GLU A 151 4.06 -14.65 -8.83
CA GLU A 151 4.44 -16.06 -8.69
C GLU A 151 5.65 -16.43 -9.57
N ASN A 152 6.04 -15.54 -10.47
CA ASN A 152 7.12 -15.80 -11.44
C ASN A 152 8.39 -15.07 -11.03
N PHE A 153 9.25 -15.74 -10.28
CA PHE A 153 10.55 -15.21 -9.90
C PHE A 153 11.66 -15.88 -10.72
N ASN A 154 12.69 -15.10 -11.06
CA ASN A 154 13.85 -15.63 -11.78
C ASN A 154 14.61 -16.63 -10.90
N GLU A 155 14.85 -17.84 -11.40
CA GLU A 155 15.53 -18.92 -10.65
C GLU A 155 16.94 -18.52 -10.21
N ASN A 156 17.69 -17.78 -11.03
CA ASN A 156 19.01 -17.31 -10.65
C ASN A 156 18.93 -16.37 -9.45
N PHE A 157 17.96 -15.46 -9.43
CA PHE A 157 17.72 -14.57 -8.30
C PHE A 157 17.37 -15.36 -7.01
N ILE A 158 16.53 -16.41 -7.13
CA ILE A 158 16.20 -17.27 -5.99
C ILE A 158 17.44 -18.00 -5.47
N ASN A 159 18.28 -18.52 -6.36
CA ASN A 159 19.51 -19.20 -5.98
C ASN A 159 20.50 -18.23 -5.31
N GLU A 160 20.68 -17.03 -5.85
CA GLU A 160 21.49 -15.98 -5.23
C GLU A 160 20.95 -15.59 -3.85
N LEU A 161 19.63 -15.45 -3.70
CA LEU A 161 19.00 -15.14 -2.43
C LEU A 161 19.21 -16.23 -1.38
N LYS A 162 19.17 -17.52 -1.79
CA LYS A 162 19.48 -18.66 -0.91
C LYS A 162 20.93 -18.72 -0.46
N LEU A 163 21.85 -18.32 -1.33
CA LEU A 163 23.29 -18.29 -1.04
C LEU A 163 23.69 -17.07 -0.19
N ASN A 164 22.98 -15.98 -0.32
CA ASN A 164 23.25 -14.72 0.37
C ASN A 164 21.95 -14.17 0.98
N ILE A 165 21.57 -14.77 2.12
CA ILE A 165 20.35 -14.39 2.84
C ILE A 165 20.48 -12.95 3.35
N PRO A 166 19.45 -12.11 3.17
CA PRO A 166 19.48 -10.73 3.65
C PRO A 166 19.59 -10.61 5.17
N ASP A 167 20.34 -9.61 5.63
CA ASP A 167 20.38 -9.24 7.06
C ASP A 167 19.03 -8.67 7.52
N ILE A 168 18.31 -8.05 6.59
CA ILE A 168 17.05 -7.33 6.84
C ILE A 168 16.05 -7.57 5.71
N VAL A 169 14.80 -7.81 6.05
CA VAL A 169 13.68 -7.80 5.11
C VAL A 169 12.58 -6.84 5.55
N TYR A 170 12.07 -6.03 4.62
CA TYR A 170 10.96 -5.11 4.85
C TYR A 170 9.66 -5.66 4.29
N VAL A 171 8.62 -5.74 5.13
CA VAL A 171 7.26 -6.18 4.75
C VAL A 171 6.24 -5.13 5.19
N TYR A 172 5.49 -4.60 4.23
CA TYR A 172 4.72 -3.35 4.39
C TYR A 172 3.21 -3.54 4.59
N SER A 173 2.69 -4.74 4.46
CA SER A 173 1.25 -4.99 4.61
C SER A 173 0.96 -6.47 4.89
N GLN A 174 -0.25 -6.75 5.36
CA GLN A 174 -0.72 -8.12 5.56
C GLN A 174 -0.69 -8.93 4.25
N ASN A 175 -1.12 -8.33 3.12
CA ASN A 175 -1.06 -8.99 1.82
C ASN A 175 0.38 -9.31 1.41
N SER A 176 1.32 -8.36 1.59
CA SER A 176 2.75 -8.63 1.34
C SER A 176 3.30 -9.71 2.28
N ALA A 177 2.85 -9.79 3.52
CA ALA A 177 3.25 -10.84 4.46
C ALA A 177 2.75 -12.22 4.01
N LEU A 178 1.49 -12.33 3.58
CA LEU A 178 0.93 -13.57 3.04
C LEU A 178 1.67 -14.02 1.78
N SER A 179 1.93 -13.10 0.85
CA SER A 179 2.67 -13.39 -0.38
C SER A 179 4.12 -13.80 -0.08
N PHE A 180 4.76 -13.17 0.91
CA PHE A 180 6.11 -13.52 1.34
C PHE A 180 6.16 -14.90 1.99
N LEU A 181 5.19 -15.23 2.83
CA LEU A 181 5.07 -16.54 3.43
C LEU A 181 4.87 -17.64 2.36
N LYS A 182 3.99 -17.37 1.38
CA LYS A 182 3.78 -18.25 0.22
C LYS A 182 5.08 -18.45 -0.57
N PHE A 183 5.82 -17.36 -0.83
CA PHE A 183 7.15 -17.40 -1.48
C PHE A 183 8.13 -18.29 -0.71
N ILE A 184 8.28 -18.07 0.61
CA ILE A 184 9.16 -18.87 1.46
C ILE A 184 8.84 -20.36 1.36
N LYS A 185 7.55 -20.73 1.40
CA LYS A 185 7.10 -22.14 1.33
C LYS A 185 7.33 -22.76 -0.04
N ILE A 186 6.99 -22.05 -1.11
CA ILE A 186 7.21 -22.53 -2.50
C ILE A 186 8.68 -22.86 -2.74
N TYR A 187 9.58 -21.97 -2.30
CA TYR A 187 11.02 -22.12 -2.54
C TYR A 187 11.76 -22.86 -1.42
N GLN A 188 11.03 -23.40 -0.41
CA GLN A 188 11.57 -24.20 0.71
C GLN A 188 12.67 -23.42 1.49
N MET A 189 12.37 -22.17 1.83
CA MET A 189 13.31 -21.26 2.49
C MET A 189 13.03 -21.08 3.99
N ASP A 190 12.14 -21.87 4.59
CA ASP A 190 11.62 -21.69 5.95
C ASP A 190 12.73 -21.53 7.02
N ARG A 191 13.85 -22.23 6.84
CA ARG A 191 14.95 -22.31 7.81
C ARG A 191 16.06 -21.28 7.58
N LEU A 192 15.97 -20.48 6.51
CA LEU A 192 17.07 -19.62 6.09
C LEU A 192 17.07 -18.25 6.77
N TRP A 193 15.98 -17.85 7.43
CA TRP A 193 15.76 -16.49 7.94
C TRP A 193 16.15 -16.28 9.41
N MET A 194 16.76 -17.28 10.07
CA MET A 194 17.04 -17.23 11.50
C MET A 194 18.00 -16.10 11.93
N ASP A 195 18.85 -15.65 11.01
CA ASP A 195 19.77 -14.54 11.25
C ASP A 195 19.30 -13.22 10.62
N THR A 196 18.11 -13.22 9.99
CA THR A 196 17.49 -12.06 9.35
C THR A 196 16.62 -11.29 10.33
N ASN A 197 16.70 -9.97 10.31
CA ASN A 197 15.78 -9.09 11.02
C ASN A 197 14.56 -8.80 10.13
N LEU A 198 13.35 -9.04 10.65
CA LEU A 198 12.09 -8.72 9.99
C LEU A 198 11.63 -7.33 10.39
N MET A 199 11.42 -6.45 9.40
CA MET A 199 10.84 -5.12 9.57
C MET A 199 9.41 -5.12 9.05
N CYS A 200 8.41 -4.88 9.91
CA CYS A 200 6.98 -4.91 9.56
C CYS A 200 6.25 -3.64 9.94
N ILE A 201 5.30 -3.23 9.09
CA ILE A 201 4.30 -2.23 9.48
C ILE A 201 3.23 -2.90 10.35
N GLY A 202 3.33 -2.67 11.67
CA GLY A 202 2.32 -3.07 12.64
C GLY A 202 2.25 -4.57 12.96
N GLU A 203 1.62 -4.86 14.09
CA GLU A 203 1.53 -6.23 14.65
C GLU A 203 0.75 -7.21 13.76
N LYS A 204 -0.32 -6.75 13.08
CA LYS A 204 -1.10 -7.62 12.19
C LYS A 204 -0.29 -8.16 11.02
N THR A 205 0.70 -7.41 10.54
CA THR A 205 1.61 -7.84 9.48
C THR A 205 2.62 -8.85 10.00
N SER A 206 3.23 -8.57 11.17
CA SER A 206 4.23 -9.46 11.75
C SER A 206 3.63 -10.79 12.21
N SER A 207 2.39 -10.81 12.72
CA SER A 207 1.73 -12.03 13.20
C SER A 207 1.58 -13.11 12.10
N ILE A 208 1.42 -12.69 10.84
CA ILE A 208 1.35 -13.61 9.69
C ILE A 208 2.68 -14.36 9.49
N LEU A 209 3.80 -13.71 9.82
CA LEU A 209 5.15 -14.24 9.61
C LEU A 209 5.75 -14.89 10.86
N ASN A 210 4.98 -15.02 11.95
CA ASN A 210 5.45 -15.63 13.21
C ASN A 210 5.76 -17.13 13.10
N GLU A 211 5.27 -17.81 12.07
CA GLU A 211 5.62 -19.22 11.81
C GLU A 211 7.06 -19.39 11.29
N ILE A 212 7.70 -18.30 10.82
CA ILE A 212 9.10 -18.26 10.41
C ILE A 212 9.95 -17.79 11.59
N LYS A 213 11.08 -18.45 11.80
CA LYS A 213 12.02 -18.06 12.84
C LYS A 213 12.90 -16.93 12.37
N TRP A 214 12.76 -15.76 12.99
CA TRP A 214 13.53 -14.56 12.73
C TRP A 214 14.57 -14.29 13.80
N LYS A 215 15.64 -13.57 13.49
CA LYS A 215 16.58 -13.07 14.47
C LYS A 215 15.89 -12.12 15.45
N LYS A 216 15.25 -11.09 14.93
CA LYS A 216 14.37 -10.15 15.64
C LYS A 216 13.26 -9.65 14.72
N ILE A 217 12.16 -9.22 15.32
CA ILE A 217 11.05 -8.56 14.62
C ILE A 217 10.98 -7.12 15.13
N PHE A 218 10.99 -6.17 14.21
CA PHE A 218 10.83 -4.74 14.48
C PHE A 218 9.58 -4.22 13.82
N LEU A 219 8.80 -3.43 14.55
CA LEU A 219 7.66 -2.73 14.01
C LEU A 219 8.07 -1.29 13.69
N PHE A 220 7.57 -0.76 12.56
CA PHE A 220 7.82 0.60 12.14
C PHE A 220 6.56 1.27 11.59
N ASN A 221 6.55 2.61 11.57
CA ASN A 221 5.55 3.40 10.88
C ASN A 221 6.06 3.82 9.49
N PRO A 222 5.19 4.04 8.51
CA PRO A 222 5.60 4.54 7.20
C PRO A 222 6.46 5.80 7.31
N GLY A 223 7.64 5.79 6.69
CA GLY A 223 8.63 6.88 6.75
C GLY A 223 9.69 6.73 7.83
N GLU A 224 9.61 5.69 8.66
CA GLU A 224 10.62 5.39 9.70
C GLU A 224 11.61 4.29 9.30
N GLU A 225 11.52 3.77 8.07
CA GLU A 225 12.28 2.59 7.60
C GLU A 225 13.79 2.74 7.83
N GLU A 226 14.31 3.93 7.63
CA GLU A 226 15.74 4.23 7.76
C GLU A 226 16.20 4.27 9.22
N PHE A 227 15.36 4.81 10.09
CA PHE A 227 15.72 4.95 11.52
C PHE A 227 15.89 3.59 12.20
N LEU A 228 15.27 2.55 11.69
CA LEU A 228 15.41 1.20 12.25
C LEU A 228 16.80 0.61 12.02
N LEU A 229 17.53 1.05 10.99
CA LEU A 229 18.91 0.59 10.73
C LEU A 229 19.87 0.94 11.87
N TYR A 230 19.55 1.98 12.64
CA TYR A 230 20.34 2.38 13.82
C TYR A 230 20.00 1.60 15.09
N LYS A 231 18.98 0.72 15.05
CA LYS A 231 18.53 -0.09 16.19
C LYS A 231 18.98 -1.55 16.14
N ILE A 232 19.71 -1.92 15.09
CA ILE A 232 20.16 -3.31 14.81
C ILE A 232 21.57 -3.56 15.30
#